data_66f1715ecf1d8225e7b4dd89813d552c
#
_entry.id   66f1715ecf1d8225e7b4dd89813d552c
#
_cell.length_a   1.000
_cell.length_b   1.000
_cell.length_c   1.000
_cell.angle_alpha   90.00
_cell.angle_beta   90.00
_cell.angle_gamma   90.00
#
_symmetry.space_group_name_H-M   'P 1'
#
loop_
_entity.id
_entity.type
_entity.pdbx_description
1 polymer ?
#
loop_
_entity_poly.entity_id
_entity_poly.type
_entity_poly.pdbx_seq_one_letter_code
_entity_poly.pdbx_strand_id
1 'polypeptide(L)'
;MDALLGPSRMSPRTAPESAPAAPEAPVFDPSGDLDARRPARVLVADAVELLRSLPSQSVDLLVTDPAYESLEKHRAIGTTTRLKHSKASSNDWFSIFPNARFPEFFAEAFRVMKKHTHLYLFCDQETMFVAKPIAEKAGFRFWKPIVWDKKRIGMGYHYRSRYELILFFEKGKRKLADLSIPDILEHPRIHGGYPSEKPSEISEILVKQSSTAGELVVDPFCGSGSVGVAAVRSGRRFLGGDVCREAVEIAQARLSELALAREPGAERPEGG
;
A
#
# COMPACT_ATOMS: atom_id res chain seq x y z
N MET A 1 -5.29 68.23 43.52
CA MET A 1 -3.86 67.80 43.35
C MET A 1 -3.89 66.33 43.02
N ASP A 2 -4.06 66.04 41.74
CA ASP A 2 -4.17 64.68 41.22
C ASP A 2 -2.83 64.26 40.62
N ALA A 3 -2.24 63.20 41.14
CA ALA A 3 -1.03 62.62 40.62
C ALA A 3 -1.42 61.49 39.65
N LEU A 4 -1.21 61.73 38.38
CA LEU A 4 -1.37 60.75 37.28
C LEU A 4 -0.24 59.69 37.33
N LEU A 5 -0.62 58.43 37.58
CA LEU A 5 0.25 57.29 37.41
C LEU A 5 0.16 56.85 35.94
N GLY A 6 1.28 56.93 35.22
CA GLY A 6 1.43 56.48 33.84
C GLY A 6 1.50 54.96 33.73
N PRO A 7 1.14 54.37 32.56
CA PRO A 7 1.12 52.92 32.36
C PRO A 7 2.53 52.30 32.32
N SER A 8 2.73 51.30 33.16
CA SER A 8 3.91 50.44 33.20
C SER A 8 4.05 49.67 31.88
N ARG A 9 5.17 49.85 31.18
CA ARG A 9 5.56 49.05 29.99
C ARG A 9 5.93 47.63 30.42
N MET A 10 5.09 46.68 30.05
CA MET A 10 5.47 45.27 30.10
C MET A 10 6.46 44.95 29.00
N SER A 11 7.65 44.47 29.38
CA SER A 11 8.62 43.90 28.45
C SER A 11 8.10 42.63 27.80
N PRO A 12 8.37 42.38 26.51
CA PRO A 12 7.92 41.12 25.87
C PRO A 12 8.68 39.95 26.48
N ARG A 13 7.96 38.95 26.97
CA ARG A 13 8.54 37.65 27.35
C ARG A 13 9.07 36.97 26.08
N THR A 14 10.36 36.71 26.05
CA THR A 14 11.00 35.84 25.06
C THR A 14 10.41 34.42 25.23
N ALA A 15 9.89 33.86 24.12
CA ALA A 15 9.46 32.47 24.07
C ALA A 15 10.65 31.54 24.37
N PRO A 16 10.45 30.40 25.07
CA PRO A 16 11.52 29.46 25.30
C PRO A 16 12.03 28.89 23.99
N GLU A 17 13.33 28.95 23.78
CA GLU A 17 14.05 28.35 22.68
C GLU A 17 13.77 26.83 22.68
N SER A 18 13.25 26.30 21.57
CA SER A 18 12.97 24.89 21.42
C SER A 18 14.25 24.10 21.61
N ALA A 19 14.25 23.13 22.52
CA ALA A 19 15.36 22.22 22.73
C ALA A 19 15.73 21.54 21.40
N PRO A 20 17.04 21.32 21.12
CA PRO A 20 17.46 20.62 19.91
C PRO A 20 16.85 19.22 19.90
N ALA A 21 16.27 18.85 18.76
CA ALA A 21 15.75 17.49 18.54
C ALA A 21 16.88 16.48 18.80
N ALA A 22 16.58 15.44 19.58
CA ALA A 22 17.53 14.34 19.80
C ALA A 22 17.96 13.76 18.44
N PRO A 23 19.23 13.37 18.25
CA PRO A 23 19.69 12.75 17.02
C PRO A 23 18.84 11.51 16.75
N GLU A 24 18.17 11.50 15.59
CA GLU A 24 17.42 10.32 15.13
C GLU A 24 18.40 9.14 15.04
N ALA A 25 18.05 8.02 15.70
CA ALA A 25 18.80 6.78 15.56
C ALA A 25 18.91 6.43 14.07
N PRO A 26 20.04 5.84 13.60
CA PRO A 26 20.19 5.48 12.20
C PRO A 26 19.05 4.56 11.78
N VAL A 27 18.16 5.07 10.95
CA VAL A 27 17.03 4.31 10.41
C VAL A 27 17.63 3.31 9.43
N PHE A 28 17.47 2.01 9.73
CA PHE A 28 17.83 0.95 8.79
C PHE A 28 16.92 1.09 7.56
N ASP A 29 17.48 1.53 6.43
CA ASP A 29 16.73 1.65 5.17
C ASP A 29 16.70 0.30 4.43
N PRO A 30 15.62 -0.46 4.48
CA PRO A 30 15.52 -1.74 3.80
C PRO A 30 15.46 -1.60 2.28
N SER A 31 15.34 -0.41 1.73
CA SER A 31 15.34 -0.15 0.28
C SER A 31 16.73 0.26 -0.25
N GLY A 32 17.69 0.55 0.63
CA GLY A 32 18.99 1.13 0.27
C GLY A 32 19.83 0.28 -0.69
N ASP A 33 19.67 -1.06 -0.66
CA ASP A 33 20.40 -1.99 -1.51
C ASP A 33 19.66 -2.40 -2.80
N LEU A 34 18.48 -1.80 -3.06
CA LEU A 34 17.69 -2.13 -4.24
C LEU A 34 18.23 -1.43 -5.48
N ASP A 35 18.60 -2.23 -6.48
CA ASP A 35 19.12 -1.76 -7.78
C ASP A 35 18.59 -2.61 -8.94
N ALA A 36 19.17 -2.47 -10.14
CA ALA A 36 18.77 -3.24 -11.31
C ALA A 36 19.06 -4.75 -11.20
N ARG A 37 20.06 -5.14 -10.37
CA ARG A 37 20.43 -6.54 -10.13
C ARG A 37 19.63 -7.17 -9.00
N ARG A 38 19.25 -6.35 -8.03
CA ARG A 38 18.41 -6.72 -6.88
C ARG A 38 17.16 -5.83 -6.85
N PRO A 39 16.25 -6.01 -7.80
CA PRO A 39 15.13 -5.06 -7.98
C PRO A 39 14.05 -5.19 -6.91
N ALA A 40 14.07 -6.25 -6.09
CA ALA A 40 13.02 -6.49 -5.11
C ALA A 40 13.56 -7.03 -3.79
N ARG A 41 12.87 -6.63 -2.70
CA ARG A 41 13.04 -7.19 -1.36
C ARG A 41 11.66 -7.35 -0.72
N VAL A 42 11.46 -8.44 0.00
CA VAL A 42 10.24 -8.69 0.80
C VAL A 42 10.66 -9.09 2.21
N LEU A 43 9.98 -8.54 3.21
CA LEU A 43 10.31 -8.72 4.62
C LEU A 43 9.10 -9.21 5.41
N VAL A 44 9.34 -10.04 6.42
CA VAL A 44 8.33 -10.29 7.46
C VAL A 44 8.30 -9.08 8.38
N ALA A 45 7.29 -8.24 8.23
CA ALA A 45 7.20 -6.97 8.95
C ALA A 45 5.74 -6.52 9.11
N ASP A 46 5.47 -5.81 10.20
CA ASP A 46 4.25 -5.02 10.34
C ASP A 46 4.28 -3.83 9.36
N ALA A 47 3.14 -3.52 8.77
CA ALA A 47 3.05 -2.50 7.73
C ALA A 47 3.49 -1.11 8.18
N VAL A 48 3.10 -0.70 9.39
CA VAL A 48 3.46 0.61 9.94
C VAL A 48 4.94 0.64 10.32
N GLU A 49 5.47 -0.44 10.91
CA GLU A 49 6.89 -0.54 11.26
C GLU A 49 7.78 -0.56 9.99
N LEU A 50 7.34 -1.25 8.92
CA LEU A 50 8.04 -1.17 7.63
C LEU A 50 8.11 0.26 7.11
N LEU A 51 6.98 0.98 7.13
CA LEU A 51 6.98 2.38 6.69
C LEU A 51 7.86 3.26 7.61
N ARG A 52 7.84 3.04 8.94
CA ARG A 52 8.70 3.76 9.89
C ARG A 52 10.19 3.56 9.62
N SER A 53 10.59 2.40 9.15
CA SER A 53 11.98 2.09 8.82
C SER A 53 12.50 2.84 7.58
N LEU A 54 11.62 3.39 6.75
CA LEU A 54 11.98 4.09 5.53
C LEU A 54 12.28 5.58 5.77
N PRO A 55 13.26 6.14 5.06
CA PRO A 55 13.51 7.58 5.07
C PRO A 55 12.29 8.37 4.57
N SER A 56 12.13 9.59 5.07
CA SER A 56 11.12 10.51 4.54
C SER A 56 11.38 10.79 3.06
N GLN A 57 10.32 10.85 2.26
CA GLN A 57 10.39 11.17 0.83
C GLN A 57 11.31 10.21 0.03
N SER A 58 11.29 8.92 0.34
CA SER A 58 12.05 7.87 -0.36
C SER A 58 11.21 7.07 -1.37
N VAL A 59 9.88 7.01 -1.18
CA VAL A 59 8.94 6.16 -1.93
C VAL A 59 8.31 6.92 -3.10
N ASP A 60 8.32 6.31 -4.28
CA ASP A 60 7.77 6.90 -5.51
C ASP A 60 6.32 6.49 -5.79
N LEU A 61 5.90 5.33 -5.30
CA LEU A 61 4.53 4.83 -5.44
C LEU A 61 4.21 3.86 -4.30
N LEU A 62 3.01 3.99 -3.73
CA LEU A 62 2.48 3.02 -2.78
C LEU A 62 1.21 2.39 -3.36
N VAL A 63 1.21 1.06 -3.49
CA VAL A 63 0.06 0.25 -3.95
C VAL A 63 -0.14 -0.86 -2.94
N THR A 64 -1.31 -0.95 -2.30
CA THR A 64 -1.46 -1.84 -1.15
C THR A 64 -2.88 -2.32 -0.91
N ASP A 65 -3.02 -3.46 -0.22
CA ASP A 65 -4.28 -4.17 0.00
C ASP A 65 -4.33 -4.74 1.43
N PRO A 66 -4.61 -3.92 2.45
CA PRO A 66 -4.77 -4.43 3.81
C PRO A 66 -5.98 -5.35 3.95
N ALA A 67 -5.90 -6.37 4.77
CA ALA A 67 -7.05 -7.18 5.13
C ALA A 67 -8.01 -6.38 6.02
N TYR A 68 -9.23 -6.13 5.57
CA TYR A 68 -10.19 -5.19 6.19
C TYR A 68 -10.93 -5.79 7.39
N GLU A 69 -11.25 -4.96 8.39
CA GLU A 69 -12.11 -5.37 9.52
C GLU A 69 -13.50 -5.87 9.11
N SER A 70 -14.05 -5.34 8.01
CA SER A 70 -15.34 -5.78 7.48
C SER A 70 -15.36 -7.27 7.11
N LEU A 71 -14.22 -7.90 6.82
CA LEU A 71 -14.09 -9.33 6.57
C LEU A 71 -14.47 -10.16 7.82
N GLU A 72 -14.12 -9.70 9.02
CA GLU A 72 -14.52 -10.35 10.27
C GLU A 72 -16.02 -10.25 10.54
N LYS A 73 -16.61 -9.09 10.28
CA LYS A 73 -18.05 -8.85 10.43
C LYS A 73 -18.87 -9.81 9.57
N HIS A 74 -18.49 -9.98 8.31
CA HIS A 74 -19.15 -10.93 7.41
C HIS A 74 -18.93 -12.38 7.81
N ARG A 75 -17.84 -12.71 8.48
CA ARG A 75 -17.53 -14.02 9.01
C ARG A 75 -18.34 -14.33 10.28
N ALA A 76 -18.48 -13.36 11.21
CA ALA A 76 -19.23 -13.51 12.45
C ALA A 76 -20.73 -13.69 12.20
N ILE A 77 -21.31 -13.07 11.17
CA ILE A 77 -22.74 -13.13 10.83
C ILE A 77 -23.11 -14.49 10.20
N GLY A 78 -22.16 -15.34 9.83
CA GLY A 78 -22.42 -16.71 9.42
C GLY A 78 -23.20 -16.89 8.11
N THR A 79 -23.21 -15.89 7.25
CA THR A 79 -24.00 -15.88 6.00
C THR A 79 -23.49 -16.86 4.93
N THR A 80 -22.37 -17.55 5.18
CA THR A 80 -21.86 -18.55 4.25
C THR A 80 -21.28 -19.77 4.96
N THR A 81 -22.02 -20.87 4.96
CA THR A 81 -21.58 -22.18 5.45
C THR A 81 -20.29 -22.70 4.80
N ARG A 82 -19.94 -22.23 3.61
CA ARG A 82 -18.70 -22.58 2.90
C ARG A 82 -17.46 -21.85 3.45
N LEU A 83 -17.58 -20.65 4.04
CA LEU A 83 -16.45 -19.95 4.64
C LEU A 83 -15.94 -20.66 5.91
N LYS A 84 -16.80 -21.42 6.63
CA LYS A 84 -16.38 -22.20 7.82
C LYS A 84 -15.44 -23.37 7.50
N HIS A 85 -15.37 -23.81 6.24
CA HIS A 85 -14.62 -25.00 5.82
C HIS A 85 -13.62 -24.75 4.68
N SER A 86 -13.47 -23.52 4.23
CA SER A 86 -12.50 -23.15 3.21
C SER A 86 -11.17 -22.75 3.87
N LYS A 87 -10.04 -23.24 3.36
CA LYS A 87 -8.71 -22.77 3.78
C LYS A 87 -8.57 -21.24 3.65
N ALA A 88 -9.28 -20.61 2.71
CA ALA A 88 -9.32 -19.16 2.51
C ALA A 88 -10.06 -18.40 3.63
N SER A 89 -10.73 -19.09 4.55
CA SER A 89 -11.46 -18.50 5.69
C SER A 89 -10.83 -18.81 7.03
N SER A 90 -9.75 -19.61 7.08
CA SER A 90 -8.94 -19.75 8.29
C SER A 90 -8.14 -18.46 8.50
N ASN A 91 -8.10 -17.95 9.74
CA ASN A 91 -7.32 -16.75 10.12
C ASN A 91 -5.80 -16.94 9.98
N ASP A 92 -5.35 -18.11 9.53
CA ASP A 92 -3.95 -18.47 9.48
C ASP A 92 -3.19 -17.83 8.31
N TRP A 93 -3.91 -17.23 7.33
CA TRP A 93 -3.34 -16.72 6.09
C TRP A 93 -3.17 -15.19 6.03
N PHE A 94 -3.92 -14.45 6.82
CA PHE A 94 -3.79 -12.99 6.89
C PHE A 94 -4.27 -12.46 8.24
N SER A 95 -3.58 -11.47 8.73
CA SER A 95 -3.96 -10.72 9.92
C SER A 95 -4.80 -9.51 9.51
N ILE A 96 -5.98 -9.36 10.14
CA ILE A 96 -6.81 -8.17 9.93
C ILE A 96 -6.05 -6.92 10.37
N PHE A 97 -6.03 -5.90 9.52
CA PHE A 97 -5.52 -4.59 9.85
C PHE A 97 -6.63 -3.75 10.49
N PRO A 98 -6.56 -3.42 11.79
CA PRO A 98 -7.63 -2.71 12.48
C PRO A 98 -7.80 -1.28 11.94
N ASN A 99 -9.04 -0.85 11.76
CA ASN A 99 -9.36 0.51 11.33
C ASN A 99 -8.75 1.60 12.24
N ALA A 100 -8.58 1.29 13.53
CA ALA A 100 -7.94 2.17 14.50
C ALA A 100 -6.47 2.48 14.17
N ARG A 101 -5.80 1.67 13.33
CA ARG A 101 -4.41 1.86 12.91
C ARG A 101 -4.26 2.67 11.63
N PHE A 102 -5.33 2.97 10.91
CA PHE A 102 -5.22 3.81 9.71
C PHE A 102 -4.61 5.20 9.94
N PRO A 103 -4.85 5.89 11.11
CA PRO A 103 -4.20 7.19 11.35
C PRO A 103 -2.67 7.11 11.33
N GLU A 104 -2.05 6.13 12.01
CA GLU A 104 -0.60 5.95 12.00
C GLU A 104 -0.10 5.47 10.63
N PHE A 105 -0.81 4.56 9.98
CA PHE A 105 -0.48 4.09 8.64
C PHE A 105 -0.43 5.25 7.62
N PHE A 106 -1.47 6.07 7.54
CA PHE A 106 -1.51 7.18 6.58
C PHE A 106 -0.52 8.29 6.91
N ALA A 107 -0.23 8.54 8.21
CA ALA A 107 0.80 9.49 8.61
C ALA A 107 2.18 9.05 8.11
N GLU A 108 2.55 7.78 8.33
CA GLU A 108 3.82 7.23 7.85
C GLU A 108 3.87 7.10 6.33
N ALA A 109 2.79 6.65 5.68
CA ALA A 109 2.70 6.62 4.22
C ALA A 109 2.91 8.02 3.63
N PHE A 110 2.29 9.04 4.20
CA PHE A 110 2.49 10.42 3.75
C PHE A 110 3.92 10.90 3.99
N ARG A 111 4.54 10.55 5.12
CA ARG A 111 5.93 10.91 5.41
C ARG A 111 6.91 10.32 4.40
N VAL A 112 6.81 9.01 4.14
CA VAL A 112 7.77 8.29 3.29
C VAL A 112 7.62 8.56 1.81
N MET A 113 6.40 8.86 1.35
CA MET A 113 6.16 9.15 -0.06
C MET A 113 6.75 10.49 -0.47
N LYS A 114 7.35 10.55 -1.65
CA LYS A 114 7.85 11.79 -2.27
C LYS A 114 6.71 12.74 -2.60
N LYS A 115 7.04 14.01 -2.83
CA LYS A 115 6.07 14.95 -3.45
C LYS A 115 5.78 14.51 -4.89
N HIS A 116 4.56 14.78 -5.35
CA HIS A 116 4.09 14.44 -6.69
C HIS A 116 4.10 12.93 -6.96
N THR A 117 3.47 12.17 -6.05
CA THR A 117 3.33 10.72 -6.10
C THR A 117 1.90 10.30 -5.82
N HIS A 118 1.57 9.04 -6.11
CA HIS A 118 0.25 8.47 -5.92
C HIS A 118 0.26 7.33 -4.91
N LEU A 119 -0.88 7.15 -4.23
CA LEU A 119 -1.18 6.01 -3.38
C LEU A 119 -2.45 5.33 -3.90
N TYR A 120 -2.40 4.02 -4.07
CA TYR A 120 -3.55 3.17 -4.36
C TYR A 120 -3.80 2.24 -3.19
N LEU A 121 -5.03 2.27 -2.66
CA LEU A 121 -5.47 1.42 -1.56
C LEU A 121 -6.65 0.57 -2.02
N PHE A 122 -6.44 -0.74 -2.15
CA PHE A 122 -7.55 -1.67 -2.35
C PHE A 122 -8.42 -1.69 -1.11
N CYS A 123 -9.73 -1.70 -1.29
CA CYS A 123 -10.67 -1.79 -0.18
C CYS A 123 -12.07 -2.20 -0.62
N ASP A 124 -12.90 -2.55 0.36
CA ASP A 124 -14.34 -2.62 0.18
C ASP A 124 -15.02 -1.27 0.46
N GLN A 125 -16.34 -1.23 0.27
CA GLN A 125 -17.12 -0.01 0.47
C GLN A 125 -17.14 0.46 1.92
N GLU A 126 -17.09 -0.42 2.93
CA GLU A 126 -17.08 -0.01 4.34
C GLU A 126 -15.74 0.64 4.70
N THR A 127 -14.64 0.01 4.29
CA THR A 127 -13.28 0.52 4.52
C THR A 127 -13.06 1.87 3.83
N MET A 128 -13.66 2.10 2.64
CA MET A 128 -13.58 3.40 1.95
C MET A 128 -14.05 4.55 2.85
N PHE A 129 -15.18 4.38 3.56
CA PHE A 129 -15.71 5.43 4.43
C PHE A 129 -14.83 5.73 5.64
N VAL A 130 -14.01 4.78 6.07
CA VAL A 130 -13.04 4.95 7.16
C VAL A 130 -11.72 5.51 6.65
N ALA A 131 -11.15 4.88 5.62
CA ALA A 131 -9.81 5.19 5.12
C ALA A 131 -9.73 6.59 4.49
N LYS A 132 -10.75 6.98 3.67
CA LYS A 132 -10.74 8.26 2.96
C LYS A 132 -10.55 9.47 3.88
N PRO A 133 -11.39 9.73 4.89
CA PRO A 133 -11.23 10.92 5.73
C PRO A 133 -9.92 10.91 6.54
N ILE A 134 -9.41 9.74 6.92
CA ILE A 134 -8.16 9.62 7.65
C ILE A 134 -6.97 9.95 6.73
N ALA A 135 -6.97 9.45 5.50
CA ALA A 135 -5.95 9.77 4.51
C ALA A 135 -5.92 11.28 4.17
N GLU A 136 -7.09 11.90 4.01
CA GLU A 136 -7.20 13.34 3.77
C GLU A 136 -6.67 14.15 4.96
N LYS A 137 -6.94 13.72 6.21
CA LYS A 137 -6.38 14.33 7.41
C LYS A 137 -4.86 14.20 7.48
N ALA A 138 -4.29 13.11 6.97
CA ALA A 138 -2.84 12.94 6.88
C ALA A 138 -2.18 13.80 5.78
N GLY A 139 -2.96 14.42 4.90
CA GLY A 139 -2.49 15.34 3.86
C GLY A 139 -2.63 14.84 2.42
N PHE A 140 -3.13 13.63 2.22
CA PHE A 140 -3.44 13.13 0.89
C PHE A 140 -4.66 13.82 0.29
N ARG A 141 -4.66 13.96 -1.02
CA ARG A 141 -5.85 14.39 -1.77
C ARG A 141 -6.51 13.16 -2.37
N PHE A 142 -7.76 12.90 -1.98
CA PHE A 142 -8.57 11.88 -2.62
C PHE A 142 -9.13 12.37 -3.95
N TRP A 143 -9.04 11.54 -4.99
CA TRP A 143 -9.61 11.84 -6.29
C TRP A 143 -10.92 11.09 -6.53
N LYS A 144 -10.85 9.77 -6.57
CA LYS A 144 -11.99 8.89 -6.82
C LYS A 144 -11.65 7.44 -6.43
N PRO A 145 -12.64 6.58 -6.25
CA PRO A 145 -12.41 5.16 -6.33
C PRO A 145 -12.23 4.75 -7.81
N ILE A 146 -11.31 3.85 -8.06
CA ILE A 146 -11.21 3.05 -9.28
C ILE A 146 -11.91 1.73 -8.99
N VAL A 147 -12.67 1.20 -9.93
CA VAL A 147 -13.41 -0.05 -9.78
C VAL A 147 -12.67 -1.18 -10.49
N TRP A 148 -12.25 -2.19 -9.75
CA TRP A 148 -11.84 -3.44 -10.37
C TRP A 148 -13.07 -4.33 -10.57
N ASP A 149 -13.54 -4.48 -11.82
CA ASP A 149 -14.61 -5.42 -12.20
C ASP A 149 -14.03 -6.83 -12.38
N LYS A 150 -14.45 -7.75 -11.50
CA LYS A 150 -14.01 -9.16 -11.47
C LYS A 150 -14.68 -10.03 -12.54
N LYS A 151 -15.54 -9.48 -13.39
CA LYS A 151 -16.31 -10.17 -14.46
C LYS A 151 -17.27 -11.25 -13.97
N ARG A 152 -17.27 -11.58 -12.69
CA ARG A 152 -18.16 -12.57 -12.07
C ARG A 152 -18.70 -12.07 -10.75
N ILE A 153 -19.98 -12.30 -10.51
CA ILE A 153 -20.62 -11.99 -9.24
C ILE A 153 -20.11 -12.93 -8.15
N GLY A 154 -19.83 -12.36 -6.96
CA GLY A 154 -19.46 -13.09 -5.75
C GLY A 154 -20.63 -13.85 -5.14
N MET A 155 -20.40 -14.42 -3.97
CA MET A 155 -21.45 -14.98 -3.13
C MET A 155 -22.15 -13.87 -2.34
N GLY A 156 -23.36 -14.12 -1.87
CA GLY A 156 -24.10 -13.16 -1.04
C GLY A 156 -25.61 -13.36 -1.17
N TYR A 157 -26.36 -12.79 -0.24
CA TYR A 157 -27.81 -12.92 -0.16
C TYR A 157 -28.55 -11.79 -0.86
N HIS A 158 -27.99 -10.56 -0.83
CA HIS A 158 -28.55 -9.38 -1.48
C HIS A 158 -27.91 -9.13 -2.85
N TYR A 159 -27.62 -7.87 -3.21
CA TYR A 159 -26.82 -7.55 -4.38
C TYR A 159 -25.40 -8.10 -4.22
N ARG A 160 -25.07 -9.12 -5.02
CA ARG A 160 -23.78 -9.80 -4.95
C ARG A 160 -22.71 -8.96 -5.62
N SER A 161 -21.66 -8.65 -4.88
CA SER A 161 -20.57 -7.84 -5.38
C SER A 161 -19.86 -8.51 -6.56
N ARG A 162 -19.62 -7.74 -7.61
CA ARG A 162 -18.83 -8.11 -8.78
C ARG A 162 -17.50 -7.37 -8.82
N TYR A 163 -17.27 -6.43 -7.93
CA TYR A 163 -16.13 -5.52 -7.97
C TYR A 163 -15.41 -5.41 -6.62
N GLU A 164 -14.22 -4.83 -6.67
CA GLU A 164 -13.53 -4.22 -5.54
C GLU A 164 -13.21 -2.76 -5.87
N LEU A 165 -12.97 -1.95 -4.83
CA LEU A 165 -12.58 -0.57 -4.96
C LEU A 165 -11.06 -0.44 -4.80
N ILE A 166 -10.49 0.53 -5.52
CA ILE A 166 -9.11 0.95 -5.36
C ILE A 166 -9.15 2.46 -5.16
N LEU A 167 -8.91 2.91 -3.94
CA LEU A 167 -8.93 4.33 -3.63
C LEU A 167 -7.68 5.00 -4.22
N PHE A 168 -7.89 6.01 -5.03
CA PHE A 168 -6.84 6.78 -5.66
C PHE A 168 -6.59 8.08 -4.93
N PHE A 169 -5.39 8.20 -4.36
CA PHE A 169 -4.92 9.38 -3.64
C PHE A 169 -3.67 9.96 -4.28
N GLU A 170 -3.51 11.26 -4.10
CA GLU A 170 -2.37 12.03 -4.59
C GLU A 170 -1.68 12.77 -3.44
N LYS A 171 -0.34 12.77 -3.45
CA LYS A 171 0.49 13.68 -2.66
C LYS A 171 1.14 14.70 -3.58
N GLY A 172 0.55 15.89 -3.71
CA GLY A 172 0.96 16.92 -4.67
C GLY A 172 0.26 16.76 -6.01
N LYS A 173 0.99 16.86 -7.13
CA LYS A 173 0.43 16.73 -8.49
C LYS A 173 1.34 15.88 -9.37
N ARG A 174 0.88 14.74 -9.82
CA ARG A 174 1.54 13.91 -10.82
C ARG A 174 0.53 13.57 -11.92
N LYS A 175 0.92 13.69 -13.17
CA LYS A 175 0.09 13.22 -14.28
C LYS A 175 0.16 11.70 -14.35
N LEU A 176 -0.96 11.06 -14.65
CA LEU A 176 -0.98 9.65 -15.05
C LEU A 176 -0.27 9.48 -16.39
N ALA A 177 0.35 8.32 -16.59
CA ALA A 177 1.13 8.03 -17.80
C ALA A 177 0.24 7.96 -19.04
N ASP A 178 -0.96 7.38 -18.91
CA ASP A 178 -1.92 7.21 -19.99
C ASP A 178 -3.33 7.64 -19.53
N LEU A 179 -3.88 8.67 -20.15
CA LEU A 179 -5.21 9.19 -19.85
C LEU A 179 -6.35 8.43 -20.55
N SER A 180 -6.05 7.47 -21.43
CA SER A 180 -7.06 6.62 -22.06
C SER A 180 -7.52 5.47 -21.17
N ILE A 181 -6.81 5.17 -20.06
CA ILE A 181 -7.18 4.12 -19.11
C ILE A 181 -8.39 4.59 -18.28
N PRO A 182 -9.53 3.87 -18.36
CA PRO A 182 -10.72 4.25 -17.60
C PRO A 182 -10.60 3.93 -16.11
N ASP A 183 -11.54 4.44 -15.33
CA ASP A 183 -11.66 4.17 -13.90
C ASP A 183 -12.39 2.86 -13.55
N ILE A 184 -12.75 2.07 -14.56
CA ILE A 184 -13.23 0.69 -14.43
C ILE A 184 -12.23 -0.22 -15.11
N LEU A 185 -11.52 -1.02 -14.30
CA LEU A 185 -10.52 -1.98 -14.75
C LEU A 185 -11.15 -3.37 -14.77
N GLU A 186 -11.24 -3.97 -15.94
CA GLU A 186 -11.87 -5.28 -16.11
C GLU A 186 -10.81 -6.39 -16.12
N HIS A 187 -10.83 -7.26 -15.11
CA HIS A 187 -9.98 -8.45 -15.07
C HIS A 187 -10.63 -9.54 -14.21
N PRO A 188 -10.65 -10.80 -14.65
CA PRO A 188 -11.17 -11.89 -13.84
C PRO A 188 -10.30 -12.10 -12.60
N ARG A 189 -10.91 -12.67 -11.54
CA ARG A 189 -10.16 -13.11 -10.35
C ARG A 189 -9.24 -14.27 -10.68
N ILE A 190 -8.12 -14.35 -10.00
CA ILE A 190 -7.26 -15.54 -10.03
C ILE A 190 -7.97 -16.68 -9.29
N HIS A 191 -7.91 -17.86 -9.84
CA HIS A 191 -8.43 -19.08 -9.24
C HIS A 191 -7.28 -20.07 -9.03
N GLY A 192 -7.20 -20.67 -7.84
CA GLY A 192 -6.21 -21.71 -7.53
C GLY A 192 -4.83 -21.22 -7.08
N GLY A 193 -4.63 -19.90 -6.94
CA GLY A 193 -3.40 -19.30 -6.37
C GLY A 193 -3.47 -19.09 -4.86
N TYR A 194 -2.63 -18.17 -4.37
CA TYR A 194 -2.66 -17.70 -2.99
C TYR A 194 -4.04 -17.11 -2.65
N PRO A 195 -4.62 -17.36 -1.46
CA PRO A 195 -5.92 -16.83 -1.09
C PRO A 195 -5.96 -15.30 -1.22
N SER A 196 -7.01 -14.78 -1.83
CA SER A 196 -7.22 -13.34 -2.09
C SER A 196 -6.18 -12.66 -3.00
N GLU A 197 -5.36 -13.45 -3.72
CA GLU A 197 -4.37 -12.90 -4.66
C GLU A 197 -5.02 -11.96 -5.68
N LYS A 198 -4.44 -10.77 -5.81
CA LYS A 198 -4.85 -9.80 -6.84
C LYS A 198 -4.18 -10.15 -8.18
N PRO A 199 -4.89 -9.97 -9.30
CA PRO A 199 -4.27 -10.11 -10.62
C PRO A 199 -3.08 -9.15 -10.77
N SER A 200 -1.93 -9.67 -11.18
CA SER A 200 -0.75 -8.85 -11.45
C SER A 200 -1.00 -7.82 -12.54
N GLU A 201 -1.93 -8.08 -13.45
CA GLU A 201 -2.34 -7.20 -14.54
C GLU A 201 -3.00 -5.91 -14.04
N ILE A 202 -3.86 -6.02 -13.01
CA ILE A 202 -4.43 -4.83 -12.35
C ILE A 202 -3.31 -4.01 -11.68
N SER A 203 -2.44 -4.68 -10.93
CA SER A 203 -1.29 -4.03 -10.28
C SER A 203 -0.36 -3.39 -11.31
N GLU A 204 -0.15 -4.03 -12.47
CA GLU A 204 0.69 -3.52 -13.55
C GLU A 204 0.14 -2.21 -14.15
N ILE A 205 -1.18 -2.12 -14.34
CA ILE A 205 -1.83 -0.88 -14.77
C ILE A 205 -1.53 0.24 -13.76
N LEU A 206 -1.77 0.01 -12.46
CA LEU A 206 -1.55 1.02 -11.42
C LEU A 206 -0.09 1.46 -11.34
N VAL A 207 0.84 0.50 -11.38
CA VAL A 207 2.28 0.74 -11.36
C VAL A 207 2.72 1.57 -12.56
N LYS A 208 2.32 1.20 -13.78
CA LYS A 208 2.69 1.93 -15.00
C LYS A 208 2.08 3.31 -15.07
N GLN A 209 0.84 3.50 -14.57
CA GLN A 209 0.16 4.78 -14.55
C GLN A 209 0.86 5.81 -13.65
N SER A 210 1.49 5.36 -12.57
CA SER A 210 1.92 6.25 -11.49
C SER A 210 3.41 6.17 -11.15
N SER A 211 4.19 5.45 -11.95
CA SER A 211 5.64 5.37 -11.77
C SER A 211 6.38 5.23 -13.10
N THR A 212 7.70 5.44 -13.06
CA THR A 212 8.63 5.23 -14.17
C THR A 212 9.66 4.16 -13.83
N ALA A 213 10.38 3.62 -14.81
CA ALA A 213 11.43 2.64 -14.58
C ALA A 213 12.49 3.17 -13.59
N GLY A 214 12.97 2.31 -12.69
CA GLY A 214 13.92 2.66 -11.62
C GLY A 214 13.30 3.28 -10.38
N GLU A 215 12.03 3.73 -10.41
CA GLU A 215 11.33 4.25 -9.23
C GLU A 215 11.00 3.14 -8.22
N LEU A 216 10.88 3.49 -6.95
CA LEU A 216 10.58 2.58 -5.83
C LEU A 216 9.07 2.47 -5.62
N VAL A 217 8.56 1.26 -5.79
CA VAL A 217 7.18 0.86 -5.45
C VAL A 217 7.20 0.14 -4.10
N VAL A 218 6.31 0.52 -3.19
CA VAL A 218 6.20 -0.12 -1.87
C VAL A 218 4.81 -0.70 -1.68
N ASP A 219 4.76 -1.91 -1.10
CA ASP A 219 3.52 -2.57 -0.66
C ASP A 219 3.72 -3.17 0.74
N PRO A 220 3.25 -2.51 1.80
CA PRO A 220 3.39 -2.99 3.17
C PRO A 220 2.42 -4.12 3.58
N PHE A 221 1.53 -4.54 2.67
CA PHE A 221 0.61 -5.69 2.82
C PHE A 221 0.72 -6.59 1.59
N CYS A 222 1.96 -6.97 1.22
CA CYS A 222 2.25 -7.49 -0.11
C CYS A 222 1.69 -8.90 -0.39
N GLY A 223 1.28 -9.64 0.64
CA GLY A 223 0.80 -11.01 0.48
C GLY A 223 1.76 -11.86 -0.36
N SER A 224 1.25 -12.51 -1.39
CA SER A 224 2.04 -13.30 -2.35
C SER A 224 2.82 -12.48 -3.40
N GLY A 225 2.85 -11.15 -3.28
CA GLY A 225 3.73 -10.27 -4.07
C GLY A 225 3.22 -9.86 -5.45
N SER A 226 1.92 -9.81 -5.71
CA SER A 226 1.37 -9.43 -7.02
C SER A 226 1.79 -8.03 -7.48
N VAL A 227 1.83 -7.05 -6.56
CA VAL A 227 2.35 -5.71 -6.83
C VAL A 227 3.85 -5.75 -7.13
N GLY A 228 4.61 -6.57 -6.40
CA GLY A 228 6.04 -6.77 -6.63
C GLY A 228 6.34 -7.34 -8.00
N VAL A 229 5.57 -8.35 -8.43
CA VAL A 229 5.66 -8.94 -9.78
C VAL A 229 5.42 -7.86 -10.84
N ALA A 230 4.39 -7.06 -10.68
CA ALA A 230 4.07 -5.96 -11.60
C ALA A 230 5.18 -4.89 -11.63
N ALA A 231 5.72 -4.51 -10.48
CA ALA A 231 6.80 -3.54 -10.37
C ALA A 231 8.08 -4.04 -11.05
N VAL A 232 8.54 -5.25 -10.72
CA VAL A 232 9.74 -5.83 -11.30
C VAL A 232 9.59 -6.02 -12.80
N ARG A 233 8.50 -6.61 -13.28
CA ARG A 233 8.23 -6.76 -14.72
C ARG A 233 8.30 -5.44 -15.48
N SER A 234 7.86 -4.38 -14.87
CA SER A 234 7.85 -3.05 -15.45
C SER A 234 9.15 -2.24 -15.24
N GLY A 235 10.20 -2.84 -14.68
CA GLY A 235 11.50 -2.20 -14.48
C GLY A 235 11.59 -1.29 -13.26
N ARG A 236 10.67 -1.40 -12.31
CA ARG A 236 10.69 -0.65 -11.04
C ARG A 236 11.40 -1.46 -9.97
N ARG A 237 11.88 -0.76 -8.95
CA ARG A 237 12.32 -1.39 -7.69
C ARG A 237 11.11 -1.65 -6.81
N PHE A 238 11.17 -2.70 -6.01
CA PHE A 238 10.06 -3.10 -5.14
C PHE A 238 10.51 -3.39 -3.72
N LEU A 239 9.80 -2.86 -2.75
CA LEU A 239 9.90 -3.25 -1.35
C LEU A 239 8.52 -3.70 -0.86
N GLY A 240 8.43 -4.96 -0.41
CA GLY A 240 7.22 -5.52 0.18
C GLY A 240 7.38 -5.87 1.64
N GLY A 241 6.28 -5.89 2.37
CA GLY A 241 6.19 -6.43 3.72
C GLY A 241 4.88 -7.14 3.95
N ASP A 242 4.93 -8.17 4.77
CA ASP A 242 3.72 -8.84 5.28
C ASP A 242 4.04 -9.46 6.64
N VAL A 243 3.04 -9.54 7.51
CA VAL A 243 3.19 -10.22 8.82
C VAL A 243 3.17 -11.75 8.69
N CYS A 244 2.59 -12.26 7.61
CA CYS A 244 2.51 -13.68 7.31
C CYS A 244 3.81 -14.16 6.64
N ARG A 245 4.62 -14.94 7.37
CA ARG A 245 5.89 -15.50 6.87
C ARG A 245 5.71 -16.32 5.59
N GLU A 246 4.67 -17.15 5.52
CA GLU A 246 4.40 -17.98 4.33
C GLU A 246 4.12 -17.13 3.10
N ALA A 247 3.36 -16.05 3.24
CA ALA A 247 3.12 -15.09 2.16
C ALA A 247 4.42 -14.46 1.66
N VAL A 248 5.29 -14.06 2.60
CA VAL A 248 6.61 -13.48 2.29
C VAL A 248 7.49 -14.49 1.54
N GLU A 249 7.53 -15.75 1.95
CA GLU A 249 8.30 -16.81 1.28
C GLU A 249 7.83 -17.03 -0.17
N ILE A 250 6.50 -17.06 -0.39
CA ILE A 250 5.92 -17.15 -1.73
C ILE A 250 6.31 -15.93 -2.58
N ALA A 251 6.19 -14.72 -2.02
CA ALA A 251 6.54 -13.49 -2.72
C ALA A 251 8.03 -13.44 -3.08
N GLN A 252 8.91 -13.83 -2.16
CA GLN A 252 10.36 -13.90 -2.37
C GLN A 252 10.70 -14.88 -3.50
N ALA A 253 10.12 -16.08 -3.52
CA ALA A 253 10.35 -17.07 -4.56
C ALA A 253 9.96 -16.52 -5.94
N ARG A 254 8.74 -15.98 -6.07
CA ARG A 254 8.24 -15.39 -7.32
C ARG A 254 9.11 -14.25 -7.86
N LEU A 255 9.57 -13.37 -6.98
CA LEU A 255 10.39 -12.23 -7.36
C LEU A 255 11.83 -12.62 -7.70
N SER A 256 12.37 -13.65 -7.04
CA SER A 256 13.70 -14.20 -7.36
C SER A 256 13.70 -14.85 -8.74
N GLU A 257 12.69 -15.63 -9.09
CA GLU A 257 12.54 -16.23 -10.43
C GLU A 257 12.49 -15.15 -11.53
N LEU A 258 11.75 -14.06 -11.28
CA LEU A 258 11.68 -12.95 -12.23
C LEU A 258 12.99 -12.18 -12.37
N ALA A 259 13.77 -12.05 -11.31
CA ALA A 259 15.08 -11.39 -11.34
C ALA A 259 16.08 -12.22 -12.18
N LEU A 260 16.12 -13.53 -11.96
CA LEU A 260 16.97 -14.46 -12.72
C LEU A 260 16.62 -14.47 -14.22
N ALA A 261 15.34 -14.44 -14.56
CA ALA A 261 14.89 -14.43 -15.97
C ALA A 261 15.25 -13.13 -16.72
N ARG A 262 15.74 -12.10 -16.03
CA ARG A 262 16.14 -10.79 -16.60
C ARG A 262 17.65 -10.67 -16.81
N GLU A 263 18.45 -11.57 -16.30
CA GLU A 263 19.88 -11.54 -16.53
C GLU A 263 20.17 -11.79 -18.04
N PRO A 264 21.00 -10.94 -18.70
CA PRO A 264 21.36 -11.12 -20.10
C PRO A 264 22.25 -12.35 -20.19
N GLY A 265 21.70 -13.48 -20.65
CA GLY A 265 22.42 -14.76 -20.79
C GLY A 265 21.65 -15.98 -20.28
N ALA A 266 20.49 -15.83 -19.68
CA ALA A 266 19.67 -16.99 -19.35
C ALA A 266 19.10 -17.60 -20.63
N GLU A 267 19.70 -18.69 -21.09
CA GLU A 267 19.17 -19.54 -22.16
C GLU A 267 17.74 -19.99 -21.74
N ARG A 268 16.77 -19.69 -22.59
CA ARG A 268 15.45 -20.30 -22.43
C ARG A 268 15.63 -21.79 -22.63
N PRO A 269 15.14 -22.65 -21.69
CA PRO A 269 15.07 -24.07 -21.99
C PRO A 269 14.18 -24.21 -23.24
N GLU A 270 14.79 -24.71 -24.33
CA GLU A 270 14.06 -25.07 -25.55
C GLU A 270 13.02 -26.13 -25.15
N GLY A 271 11.74 -25.79 -25.38
CA GLY A 271 10.65 -26.70 -25.10
C GLY A 271 10.75 -27.93 -25.97
N GLY A 272 10.89 -29.08 -25.29
CA GLY A 272 10.67 -30.41 -25.88
C GLY A 272 9.18 -30.79 -25.75
#